data_8604ad41edb230aa11e0364e0761bf63
#
_entry.id   8604ad41edb230aa11e0364e0761bf63
#
_cell.length_a   1.000
_cell.length_b   1.000
_cell.length_c   1.000
_cell.angle_alpha   90.00
_cell.angle_beta   90.00
_cell.angle_gamma   90.00
#
_symmetry.space_group_name_H-M   'P 1'
#
loop_
_entity.id
_entity.type
_entity.pdbx_description
1 polymer ?
#
loop_
_entity_poly.entity_id
_entity_poly.type
_entity_poly.pdbx_seq_one_letter_code
_entity_poly.pdbx_strand_id
1 'polypeptide(L)'
;MQIRVGQKQDFANAQVIVITAGARQAPGETRLALVKKNACIIESIVDEIVGQGSQAVILVASNPVDILTYVALKRSGWPKGRVIG
;
A
#
# COMPACT_ATOMS: atom_id res chain seq x y z
N MET A 1 -2.58 -15.23 19.93
CA MET A 1 -2.41 -14.12 18.98
C MET A 1 -2.80 -12.82 19.64
N GLN A 2 -2.00 -11.80 19.45
CA GLN A 2 -2.30 -10.46 19.95
C GLN A 2 -2.63 -9.53 18.79
N ILE A 3 -3.68 -8.74 18.96
CA ILE A 3 -4.08 -7.72 17.98
C ILE A 3 -4.09 -6.39 18.71
N ARG A 4 -3.41 -5.41 18.14
CA ARG A 4 -3.36 -4.05 18.68
C ARG A 4 -3.31 -3.02 17.55
N VAL A 5 -3.65 -1.79 17.89
CA VAL A 5 -3.43 -0.68 16.97
C VAL A 5 -1.94 -0.34 17.02
N GLY A 6 -1.30 -0.36 15.85
CA GLY A 6 0.12 -0.04 15.73
C GLY A 6 0.35 1.43 15.41
N GLN A 7 1.62 1.78 15.37
CA GLN A 7 2.10 3.11 14.98
C GLN A 7 3.05 2.97 13.79
N LYS A 8 3.44 4.09 13.19
CA LYS A 8 4.34 4.07 12.02
C LYS A 8 5.63 3.32 12.29
N GLN A 9 6.19 3.42 13.50
CA GLN A 9 7.42 2.74 13.87
C GLN A 9 7.30 1.22 13.78
N ASP A 10 6.11 0.67 13.87
CA ASP A 10 5.88 -0.77 13.79
C ASP A 10 6.20 -1.32 12.39
N PHE A 11 6.18 -0.49 11.36
CA PHE A 11 6.58 -0.92 10.02
C PHE A 11 8.02 -1.42 9.97
N ALA A 12 8.90 -0.85 10.79
CA ALA A 12 10.32 -1.23 10.80
C ALA A 12 10.52 -2.69 11.21
N ASN A 13 9.65 -3.21 12.06
CA ASN A 13 9.75 -4.56 12.62
C ASN A 13 8.78 -5.56 11.99
N ALA A 14 7.92 -5.12 11.08
CA ALA A 14 6.96 -6.00 10.43
C ALA A 14 7.66 -6.94 9.44
N GLN A 15 7.16 -8.16 9.34
CA GLN A 15 7.61 -9.12 8.34
C GLN A 15 6.76 -9.04 7.08
N VAL A 16 5.45 -8.83 7.24
CA VAL A 16 4.50 -8.67 6.14
C VAL A 16 3.61 -7.49 6.47
N ILE A 17 3.41 -6.63 5.48
CA ILE A 17 2.49 -5.49 5.57
C ILE A 17 1.42 -5.68 4.52
N VAL A 18 0.17 -5.80 4.94
CA VAL A 18 -0.97 -5.94 4.03
C VAL A 18 -1.64 -4.57 3.89
N ILE A 19 -1.74 -4.09 2.65
CA ILE A 19 -2.41 -2.82 2.36
C ILE A 19 -3.79 -3.10 1.81
N THR A 20 -4.81 -2.68 2.56
CA THR A 20 -6.21 -2.81 2.17
C THR A 20 -6.88 -1.45 1.95
N ALA A 21 -6.12 -0.38 2.04
CA ALA A 21 -6.63 0.98 1.95
C ALA A 21 -7.20 1.29 0.56
N GLY A 22 -8.14 2.20 0.52
CA GLY A 22 -8.73 2.65 -0.72
C GLY A 22 -9.98 3.46 -0.45
N ALA A 23 -10.31 4.38 -1.36
CA ALA A 23 -11.52 5.16 -1.30
C ALA A 23 -12.64 4.49 -2.06
N ARG A 24 -13.89 4.74 -1.65
CA ARG A 24 -15.06 4.32 -2.40
C ARG A 24 -15.30 5.29 -3.54
N GLN A 25 -15.89 4.76 -4.63
CA GLN A 25 -16.30 5.61 -5.74
C GLN A 25 -17.42 6.54 -5.29
N ALA A 26 -17.19 7.85 -5.46
CA ALA A 26 -18.19 8.86 -5.14
C ALA A 26 -19.23 8.95 -6.25
N PRO A 27 -20.47 9.43 -5.95
CA PRO A 27 -21.48 9.65 -7.00
C PRO A 27 -20.93 10.58 -8.08
N GLY A 28 -21.05 10.18 -9.34
CA GLY A 28 -20.57 10.95 -10.48
C GLY A 28 -19.06 10.84 -10.73
N GLU A 29 -18.32 10.13 -9.90
CA GLU A 29 -16.89 9.94 -10.07
C GLU A 29 -16.62 8.85 -11.11
N THR A 30 -15.64 9.07 -12.00
CA THR A 30 -15.23 8.06 -12.96
C THR A 30 -14.33 7.01 -12.29
N ARG A 31 -14.22 5.83 -12.92
CA ARG A 31 -13.28 4.81 -12.47
C ARG A 31 -11.84 5.29 -12.54
N LEU A 32 -11.50 6.06 -13.58
CA LEU A 32 -10.15 6.60 -13.72
C LEU A 32 -9.81 7.55 -12.58
N ALA A 33 -10.73 8.43 -12.19
CA ALA A 33 -10.53 9.34 -11.08
C ALA A 33 -10.33 8.57 -9.77
N LEU A 34 -11.09 7.49 -9.57
CA LEU A 34 -10.97 6.64 -8.39
C LEU A 34 -9.61 5.94 -8.35
N VAL A 35 -9.13 5.41 -9.49
CA VAL A 35 -7.84 4.76 -9.58
C VAL A 35 -6.72 5.74 -9.22
N LYS A 36 -6.78 6.96 -9.74
CA LYS A 36 -5.80 8.00 -9.42
C LYS A 36 -5.80 8.35 -7.94
N LYS A 37 -6.98 8.46 -7.33
CA LYS A 37 -7.12 8.72 -5.90
C LYS A 37 -6.50 7.59 -5.09
N ASN A 38 -6.80 6.34 -5.42
CA ASN A 38 -6.26 5.19 -4.72
C ASN A 38 -4.75 5.06 -4.92
N ALA A 39 -4.24 5.39 -6.11
CA ALA A 39 -2.80 5.40 -6.35
C ALA A 39 -2.09 6.39 -5.41
N CYS A 40 -2.65 7.57 -5.22
CA CYS A 40 -2.08 8.56 -4.28
C CYS A 40 -2.10 8.04 -2.84
N ILE A 41 -3.16 7.36 -2.44
CA ILE A 41 -3.25 6.76 -1.09
C ILE A 41 -2.15 5.70 -0.91
N ILE A 42 -2.00 4.81 -1.89
CA ILE A 42 -0.97 3.76 -1.85
C ILE A 42 0.43 4.37 -1.81
N GLU A 43 0.70 5.39 -2.63
CA GLU A 43 1.99 6.06 -2.63
C GLU A 43 2.33 6.67 -1.26
N SER A 44 1.35 7.28 -0.62
CA SER A 44 1.52 7.88 0.71
C SER A 44 1.86 6.81 1.75
N ILE A 45 1.16 5.68 1.72
CA ILE A 45 1.40 4.57 2.65
C ILE A 45 2.79 3.98 2.41
N VAL A 46 3.16 3.75 1.16
CA VAL A 46 4.46 3.18 0.80
C VAL A 46 5.59 4.10 1.24
N ASP A 47 5.43 5.42 1.07
CA ASP A 47 6.43 6.38 1.54
C ASP A 47 6.67 6.26 3.05
N GLU A 48 5.61 6.07 3.83
CA GLU A 48 5.75 5.88 5.27
C GLU A 48 6.48 4.57 5.60
N ILE A 49 6.16 3.49 4.89
CA ILE A 49 6.80 2.19 5.10
C ILE A 49 8.29 2.27 4.79
N VAL A 50 8.63 2.84 3.64
CA VAL A 50 10.03 3.00 3.22
C VAL A 50 10.78 3.92 4.18
N GLY A 51 10.13 4.98 4.64
CA GLY A 51 10.72 5.93 5.57
C GLY A 51 11.10 5.33 6.92
N GLN A 52 10.47 4.24 7.33
CA GLN A 52 10.79 3.53 8.56
C GLN A 52 11.89 2.48 8.38
N GLY A 53 12.45 2.33 7.20
CA GLY A 53 13.50 1.35 6.94
C GLY A 53 13.00 -0.09 6.99
N SER A 54 11.74 -0.32 6.65
CA SER A 54 11.12 -1.64 6.72
C SER A 54 11.79 -2.65 5.79
N GLN A 55 11.93 -3.88 6.27
CA GLN A 55 12.39 -5.03 5.49
C GLN A 55 11.23 -5.97 5.14
N ALA A 56 10.01 -5.54 5.33
CA ALA A 56 8.82 -6.35 5.14
C ALA A 56 8.56 -6.68 3.67
N VAL A 57 7.69 -7.67 3.46
CA VAL A 57 7.04 -7.90 2.18
C VAL A 57 5.72 -7.13 2.20
N ILE A 58 5.45 -6.37 1.16
CA ILE A 58 4.18 -5.65 1.01
C ILE A 58 3.23 -6.50 0.18
N LEU A 59 2.05 -6.77 0.73
CA LEU A 59 0.97 -7.45 0.04
C LEU A 59 -0.15 -6.44 -0.22
N VAL A 60 -0.41 -6.14 -1.48
CA VAL A 60 -1.45 -5.20 -1.86
C VAL A 60 -2.75 -5.95 -2.09
N ALA A 61 -3.75 -5.65 -1.27
CA ALA A 61 -5.08 -6.24 -1.36
C ALA A 61 -6.14 -5.23 -1.82
N SER A 62 -5.72 -4.00 -2.13
CA SER A 62 -6.62 -2.96 -2.62
C SER A 62 -6.90 -3.13 -4.11
N ASN A 63 -8.11 -2.78 -4.54
CA ASN A 63 -8.49 -2.87 -5.96
C ASN A 63 -8.35 -1.52 -6.67
N PRO A 64 -7.96 -1.51 -7.93
CA PRO A 64 -7.55 -2.66 -8.75
C PRO A 64 -6.15 -3.16 -8.39
N VAL A 65 -6.05 -4.44 -8.03
CA VAL A 65 -4.83 -5.01 -7.43
C VAL A 65 -3.62 -4.86 -8.35
N ASP A 66 -3.76 -5.17 -9.64
CA ASP A 66 -2.63 -5.14 -10.57
C ASP A 66 -2.03 -3.75 -10.68
N ILE A 67 -2.89 -2.74 -10.84
CA ILE A 67 -2.45 -1.35 -10.98
C ILE A 67 -1.82 -0.85 -9.69
N LEU A 68 -2.47 -1.11 -8.55
CA LEU A 68 -2.00 -0.60 -7.26
C LEU A 68 -0.74 -1.32 -6.80
N THR A 69 -0.57 -2.60 -7.13
CA THR A 69 0.67 -3.33 -6.87
C THR A 69 1.82 -2.72 -7.67
N TYR A 70 1.57 -2.38 -8.93
CA TYR A 70 2.56 -1.71 -9.77
C TYR A 70 2.96 -0.35 -9.18
N VAL A 71 1.98 0.43 -8.73
CA VAL A 71 2.22 1.72 -8.09
C VAL A 71 3.10 1.55 -6.85
N ALA A 72 2.77 0.57 -6.00
CA ALA A 72 3.54 0.29 -4.80
C ALA A 72 4.97 -0.13 -5.12
N LEU A 73 5.15 -0.98 -6.13
CA LEU A 73 6.47 -1.43 -6.57
C LEU A 73 7.31 -0.26 -7.06
N LYS A 74 6.76 0.59 -7.92
CA LYS A 74 7.47 1.75 -8.44
C LYS A 74 7.82 2.75 -7.36
N ARG A 75 6.87 3.03 -6.47
CA ARG A 75 7.08 4.03 -5.42
C ARG A 75 8.10 3.57 -4.39
N SER A 76 8.09 2.28 -4.04
CA SER A 76 9.02 1.74 -3.05
C SER A 76 10.44 1.64 -3.57
N GLY A 77 10.61 1.38 -4.86
CA GLY A 77 11.91 1.05 -5.43
C GLY A 77 12.42 -0.32 -4.99
N TRP A 78 11.56 -1.14 -4.40
CA TRP A 78 11.94 -2.45 -3.87
C TRP A 78 11.95 -3.52 -4.95
N PRO A 79 12.66 -4.66 -4.72
CA PRO A 79 12.60 -5.79 -5.64
C PRO A 79 11.19 -6.36 -5.76
N LYS A 80 10.88 -6.93 -6.92
CA LYS A 80 9.55 -7.52 -7.19
C LYS A 80 9.12 -8.55 -6.16
N GLY A 81 10.06 -9.32 -5.62
CA GLY A 81 9.74 -10.34 -4.62
C GLY A 81 9.27 -9.80 -3.29
N ARG A 82 9.36 -8.49 -3.06
CA ARG A 82 8.94 -7.86 -1.82
C ARG A 82 7.65 -7.06 -1.93
N VAL A 83 7.11 -6.91 -3.14
CA VAL A 83 5.84 -6.21 -3.38
C VAL A 83 4.97 -7.10 -4.25
N ILE A 84 3.94 -7.68 -3.67
CA ILE A 84 3.06 -8.63 -4.33
C ILE A 84 1.60 -8.24 -4.14
N GLY A 85 0.76 -8.73 -5.03
CA GLY A 85 -0.67 -8.47 -4.95
C GLY A 85 -1.51 -9.71 -5.22
#